data_848a0625e6c68db092448855d29f6b9e
#
_entry.id   848a0625e6c68db092448855d29f6b9e
#
_cell.length_a   1.000
_cell.length_b   1.000
_cell.length_c   1.000
_cell.angle_alpha   90.00
_cell.angle_beta   90.00
_cell.angle_gamma   90.00
#
_symmetry.space_group_name_H-M   'P 1'
#
loop_
_entity.id
_entity.type
_entity.pdbx_description
1 polymer ?
#
loop_
_entity_poly.entity_id
_entity_poly.type
_entity_poly.pdbx_seq_one_letter_code
_entity_poly.pdbx_strand_id
1 'polypeptide(L)' 'MAKVFTKHFQYTGTDDFDEVLDVQINEYLEREGLTDADIIDIKYEGHSALGVNTYSALLVYKK' A
#
# COMPACT_ATOMS: atom_id res chain seq x y z
N MET A 1 -8.20 17.65 15.92
CA MET A 1 -7.25 16.63 16.37
C MET A 1 -7.08 15.59 15.27
N ALA A 2 -5.86 15.31 14.86
CA ALA A 2 -5.59 14.35 13.82
C ALA A 2 -5.83 12.92 14.34
N LYS A 3 -6.41 12.08 13.49
CA LYS A 3 -6.61 10.67 13.79
C LYS A 3 -5.67 9.85 12.94
N VAL A 4 -5.23 8.73 13.49
CA VAL A 4 -4.38 7.78 12.78
C VAL A 4 -5.26 6.71 12.14
N PHE A 5 -5.02 6.45 10.87
CA PHE A 5 -5.75 5.46 10.10
C PHE A 5 -4.78 4.50 9.44
N THR A 6 -5.27 3.32 9.12
CA THR A 6 -4.51 2.34 8.37
C THR A 6 -5.30 1.91 7.14
N LYS A 7 -4.58 1.63 6.05
CA LYS A 7 -5.17 1.09 4.84
C LYS A 7 -4.28 -0.03 4.32
N HIS A 8 -4.86 -1.18 4.09
CA HIS A 8 -4.15 -2.34 3.60
C HIS A 8 -4.36 -2.49 2.10
N PHE A 9 -3.26 -2.74 1.39
CA PHE A 9 -3.28 -3.01 -0.05
C PHE A 9 -2.70 -4.40 -0.29
N GLN A 10 -3.21 -5.08 -1.28
CA GLN A 10 -2.74 -6.43 -1.59
C GLN A 10 -2.83 -6.70 -3.09
N TYR A 11 -1.82 -7.40 -3.58
CA TYR A 11 -1.79 -7.88 -4.95
C TYR A 11 -1.31 -9.32 -4.95
N THR A 12 -2.03 -10.19 -5.66
CA THR A 12 -1.65 -11.59 -5.81
C THR A 12 -1.65 -11.92 -7.30
N GLY A 13 -0.57 -12.50 -7.80
CA GLY A 13 -0.46 -12.84 -9.21
C GLY A 13 0.78 -13.66 -9.49
N THR A 14 0.95 -14.04 -10.76
CA THR A 14 2.10 -14.79 -11.22
C THR A 14 3.22 -13.90 -11.73
N ASP A 15 2.94 -12.61 -11.88
CA ASP A 15 3.92 -11.63 -12.34
C ASP A 15 4.69 -11.05 -11.16
N ASP A 16 5.92 -10.66 -11.45
CA ASP A 16 6.82 -10.11 -10.45
C ASP A 16 6.72 -8.58 -10.43
N PHE A 17 5.49 -8.06 -10.35
CA PHE A 17 5.24 -6.63 -10.43
C PHE A 17 4.70 -6.07 -9.13
N ASP A 18 5.56 -5.38 -8.43
CA ASP A 18 5.14 -4.54 -7.29
C ASP A 18 4.53 -3.22 -7.78
N GLU A 19 4.65 -2.92 -9.08
CA GLU A 19 4.11 -1.69 -9.67
C GLU A 19 2.60 -1.55 -9.47
N VAL A 20 1.87 -2.68 -9.53
CA VAL A 20 0.42 -2.64 -9.32
C VAL A 20 0.10 -2.13 -7.92
N LEU A 21 0.89 -2.55 -6.95
CA LEU A 21 0.70 -2.12 -5.58
C LEU A 21 1.00 -0.62 -5.42
N ASP A 22 2.08 -0.16 -6.06
CA ASP A 22 2.45 1.26 -6.04
C ASP A 22 1.34 2.11 -6.66
N VAL A 23 0.77 1.67 -7.78
CA VAL A 23 -0.33 2.37 -8.43
C VAL A 23 -1.54 2.46 -7.51
N GLN A 24 -1.89 1.36 -6.83
CA GLN A 24 -3.00 1.35 -5.90
C GLN A 24 -2.79 2.35 -4.76
N ILE A 25 -1.59 2.39 -4.20
CA ILE A 25 -1.26 3.31 -3.11
C ILE A 25 -1.33 4.75 -3.60
N ASN A 26 -0.72 5.04 -4.73
CA ASN A 26 -0.69 6.40 -5.26
C ASN A 26 -2.09 6.92 -5.61
N GLU A 27 -2.94 6.07 -6.17
CA GLU A 27 -4.31 6.44 -6.47
C GLU A 27 -5.10 6.73 -5.20
N TYR A 28 -4.86 5.93 -4.15
CA TYR A 28 -5.53 6.14 -2.88
C TYR A 28 -5.11 7.47 -2.25
N LEU A 29 -3.82 7.76 -2.25
CA LEU A 29 -3.29 9.01 -1.70
C LEU A 29 -3.89 10.22 -2.42
N GLU A 30 -3.99 10.14 -3.73
CA GLU A 30 -4.55 11.22 -4.55
C GLU A 30 -6.05 11.38 -4.28
N ARG A 31 -6.78 10.28 -4.22
CA ARG A 31 -8.23 10.29 -3.98
C ARG A 31 -8.57 10.90 -2.63
N GLU A 32 -7.78 10.59 -1.61
CA GLU A 32 -8.01 11.06 -0.26
C GLU A 32 -7.38 12.43 0.02
N GLY A 33 -6.62 12.94 -0.94
CA GLY A 33 -5.96 14.23 -0.77
C GLY A 33 -4.86 14.22 0.27
N LEU A 34 -4.19 13.09 0.44
CA LEU A 34 -3.13 12.94 1.42
C LEU A 34 -1.82 13.50 0.89
N THR A 35 -1.07 14.16 1.76
CA THR A 35 0.24 14.71 1.44
C THR A 35 1.33 13.95 2.19
N ASP A 36 2.58 14.23 1.88
CA ASP A 36 3.72 13.63 2.56
C ASP A 36 3.65 13.85 4.07
N ALA A 37 3.14 14.99 4.51
CA ALA A 37 3.03 15.31 5.92
C ALA A 37 1.99 14.42 6.64
N ASP A 38 1.07 13.83 5.90
CA ASP A 38 0.02 12.97 6.46
C ASP A 38 0.46 11.53 6.60
N ILE A 39 1.49 11.12 5.89
CA ILE A 39 1.95 9.74 5.87
C ILE A 39 2.91 9.50 7.04
N ILE A 40 2.56 8.51 7.86
CA ILE A 40 3.39 8.13 9.00
C ILE A 40 4.36 7.02 8.58
N ASP A 41 3.85 6.00 7.87
CA ASP A 41 4.66 4.86 7.49
C ASP A 41 3.98 4.09 6.37
N ILE A 42 4.78 3.40 5.57
CA ILE A 42 4.29 2.44 4.59
C ILE A 42 5.14 1.19 4.74
N LYS A 43 4.50 0.09 5.08
CA LYS A 43 5.19 -1.19 5.26
C LYS A 43 4.86 -2.12 4.12
N TYR A 44 5.89 -2.64 3.48
CA TYR A 44 5.75 -3.59 2.38
C TYR A 44 6.11 -5.00 2.84
N GLU A 45 5.40 -5.97 2.30
CA GLU A 45 5.68 -7.36 2.58
C GLU A 45 5.48 -8.16 1.29
N GLY A 46 6.40 -9.07 1.03
CA GLY A 46 6.34 -9.93 -0.14
C GLY A 46 6.37 -11.39 0.26
N HIS A 47 5.59 -12.20 -0.42
CA HIS A 47 5.53 -13.63 -0.17
C HIS A 47 5.37 -14.36 -1.49
N SER A 48 6.11 -15.46 -1.66
CA SER A 48 6.05 -16.26 -2.88
C SER A 48 5.89 -17.73 -2.51
N ALA A 49 4.91 -18.39 -3.12
CA ALA A 49 4.67 -19.81 -2.91
C ALA A 49 4.03 -20.41 -4.15
N LEU A 50 4.55 -21.55 -4.59
CA LEU A 50 4.01 -22.32 -5.71
C LEU A 50 3.83 -21.49 -6.99
N GLY A 51 4.79 -20.61 -7.26
CA GLY A 51 4.75 -19.79 -8.46
C GLY A 51 3.80 -18.60 -8.40
N VAL A 52 3.18 -18.38 -7.25
CA VAL A 52 2.29 -17.23 -7.04
C VAL A 52 2.97 -16.25 -6.11
N ASN A 53 3.03 -15.00 -6.51
CA ASN A 53 3.62 -13.93 -5.72
C ASN A 53 2.50 -13.09 -5.08
N THR A 54 2.60 -12.88 -3.78
CA THR A 54 1.67 -12.03 -3.06
C THR A 54 2.44 -10.87 -2.46
N TYR A 55 2.02 -9.67 -2.79
CA TYR A 55 2.59 -8.44 -2.25
C TYR A 55 1.54 -7.71 -1.44
N SER A 56 1.95 -7.20 -0.31
CA SER A 56 1.05 -6.42 0.53
C SER A 56 1.74 -5.18 1.04
N ALA A 57 0.94 -4.17 1.32
CA ALA A 57 1.44 -2.93 1.91
C ALA A 57 0.43 -2.42 2.92
N LEU A 58 0.94 -1.92 4.02
CA LEU A 58 0.12 -1.28 5.04
C LEU A 58 0.50 0.19 5.08
N LEU A 59 -0.45 1.04 4.75
CA LEU A 59 -0.29 2.48 4.84
C LEU A 59 -0.81 2.96 6.19
N VAL A 60 0.03 3.67 6.91
CA VAL A 60 -0.34 4.30 8.19
C VAL A 60 -0.29 5.80 7.97
N TYR A 61 -1.41 6.47 8.17
CA TYR A 61 -1.49 7.89 7.89
C TYR A 61 -2.37 8.60 8.94
N LYS A 62 -2.29 9.90 8.96
CA LYS A 62 -3.12 10.74 9.84
C LYS A 62 -3.97 11.67 9.00
N LYS A 63 -5.15 11.98 9.52
CA LYS A 63 -6.07 12.84 8.78
C LYS A 63 -6.91 13.68 9.72
#